data_c2a3093484fc4de292570cd6c186f6dd
#
_entry.id   c2a3093484fc4de292570cd6c186f6dd
#
_cell.length_a   1.000
_cell.length_b   1.000
_cell.length_c   1.000
_cell.angle_alpha   90.00
_cell.angle_beta   90.00
_cell.angle_gamma   90.00
#
_symmetry.space_group_name_H-M   'P 1'
#
loop_
_entity.id
_entity.type
_entity.pdbx_description
1 polymer ?
#
loop_
_entity_poly.entity_id
_entity_poly.type
_entity_poly.pdbx_seq_one_letter_code
_entity_poly.pdbx_strand_id
1 'polypeptide(L)'
;IQKKEDFDIQTRFGTFRMRAYLQTTNKQVHIALTKGTWNAGESVLTRINTTQVNNDILGTLTDNNDKKLDDIFRKINEVEKGAIIFINQEVKSLELLDRIAELKVLQSQGEMRAPQIKMDTKDFGIGAQILHDLDITKIELLSNSTAPTKRVGMIGYGLEITDYVNY
;
A
#
# COMPACT_ATOMS: atom_id res chain seq x y z
N ILE A 1 15.40 -3.81 7.74
CA ILE A 1 14.35 -3.20 8.58
C ILE A 1 14.41 -3.75 9.99
N GLN A 2 14.04 -2.92 10.96
CA GLN A 2 13.95 -3.29 12.37
C GLN A 2 12.56 -2.97 12.91
N LYS A 3 11.90 -3.94 13.51
CA LYS A 3 10.62 -3.71 14.19
C LYS A 3 10.88 -2.92 15.48
N LYS A 4 10.23 -1.76 15.63
CA LYS A 4 10.39 -0.86 16.77
C LYS A 4 9.18 -0.80 17.68
N GLU A 5 7.99 -1.00 17.14
CA GLU A 5 6.74 -1.00 17.89
C GLU A 5 5.87 -2.18 17.48
N ASP A 6 5.09 -2.71 18.42
CA ASP A 6 4.17 -3.83 18.20
C ASP A 6 3.09 -3.79 19.28
N PHE A 7 1.90 -3.27 18.95
CA PHE A 7 0.80 -3.12 19.91
C PHE A 7 -0.55 -3.03 19.22
N ASP A 8 -1.63 -3.26 19.99
CA ASP A 8 -2.99 -3.08 19.50
C ASP A 8 -3.38 -1.61 19.49
N ILE A 9 -3.85 -1.12 18.35
CA ILE A 9 -4.32 0.25 18.19
C ILE A 9 -5.83 0.27 17.94
N GLN A 10 -6.51 1.24 18.58
CA GLN A 10 -7.90 1.56 18.26
C GLN A 10 -7.93 2.57 17.12
N THR A 11 -8.59 2.24 16.03
CA THR A 11 -8.78 3.14 14.91
C THR A 11 -10.27 3.41 14.68
N ARG A 12 -10.60 4.40 13.86
CA ARG A 12 -11.98 4.62 13.43
C ARG A 12 -12.57 3.47 12.63
N PHE A 13 -11.74 2.54 12.19
CA PHE A 13 -12.15 1.32 11.47
C PHE A 13 -12.17 0.07 12.37
N GLY A 14 -11.90 0.22 13.65
CA GLY A 14 -11.82 -0.87 14.62
C GLY A 14 -10.41 -1.09 15.16
N THR A 15 -10.22 -2.20 15.86
CA THR A 15 -8.94 -2.56 16.48
C THR A 15 -8.07 -3.31 15.47
N PHE A 16 -6.83 -2.87 15.36
CA PHE A 16 -5.80 -3.51 14.54
C PHE A 16 -4.53 -3.72 15.35
N ARG A 17 -3.72 -4.69 14.95
CA ARG A 17 -2.36 -4.80 15.46
C ARG A 17 -1.47 -3.90 14.63
N MET A 18 -0.82 -2.92 15.27
CA MET A 18 0.12 -2.02 14.62
C MET A 18 1.54 -2.48 14.89
N ARG A 19 2.34 -2.53 13.83
CA ARG A 19 3.78 -2.70 13.92
C ARG A 19 4.47 -1.58 13.16
N ALA A 20 5.49 -0.99 13.77
CA ALA A 20 6.30 0.05 13.13
C ALA A 20 7.70 -0.49 12.86
N TYR A 21 8.19 -0.25 11.65
CA TYR A 21 9.47 -0.75 11.16
C TYR A 21 10.38 0.40 10.77
N LEU A 22 11.59 0.41 11.31
CA LEU A 22 12.63 1.35 10.91
C LEU A 22 13.44 0.78 9.75
N GLN A 23 13.49 1.50 8.64
CA GLN A 23 14.40 1.20 7.55
C GLN A 23 15.78 1.77 7.90
N THR A 24 16.76 0.91 8.06
CA THR A 24 18.07 1.31 8.60
C THR A 24 18.90 2.13 7.62
N THR A 25 18.63 2.02 6.32
CA THR A 25 19.40 2.69 5.27
C THR A 25 19.09 4.19 5.14
N ASN A 26 17.84 4.61 5.42
CA ASN A 26 17.39 5.99 5.22
C ASN A 26 16.59 6.57 6.38
N LYS A 27 16.47 5.84 7.49
CA LYS A 27 15.72 6.24 8.69
C LYS A 27 14.22 6.46 8.48
N GLN A 28 13.65 6.00 7.39
CA GLN A 28 12.20 6.03 7.18
C GLN A 28 11.51 5.00 8.07
N VAL A 29 10.33 5.35 8.55
CA VAL A 29 9.49 4.45 9.37
C VAL A 29 8.29 4.02 8.55
N HIS A 30 8.10 2.71 8.44
CA HIS A 30 6.97 2.10 7.77
C HIS A 30 6.03 1.47 8.79
N ILE A 31 4.75 1.36 8.46
CA ILE A 31 3.73 0.86 9.38
C ILE A 31 2.99 -0.31 8.73
N ALA A 32 2.76 -1.37 9.51
CA ALA A 32 1.86 -2.44 9.15
C ALA A 32 0.68 -2.48 10.11
N LEU A 33 -0.53 -2.51 9.58
CA LEU A 33 -1.75 -2.77 10.33
C LEU A 33 -2.27 -4.15 9.95
N THR A 34 -2.51 -5.02 10.93
CA THR A 34 -3.01 -6.36 10.68
C THR A 34 -4.27 -6.63 11.49
N LYS A 35 -5.13 -7.48 10.94
CA LYS A 35 -6.33 -7.97 11.60
C LYS A 35 -6.42 -9.48 11.41
N GLY A 36 -6.78 -10.18 12.47
CA GLY A 36 -6.90 -11.64 12.45
C GLY A 36 -5.55 -12.37 12.49
N THR A 37 -5.61 -13.65 12.30
CA THR A 37 -4.45 -14.55 12.27
C THR A 37 -4.51 -15.47 11.06
N TRP A 38 -3.38 -16.01 10.65
CA TRP A 38 -3.26 -16.89 9.50
C TRP A 38 -2.23 -17.98 9.75
N ASN A 39 -2.38 -19.08 9.00
CA ASN A 39 -1.43 -20.19 9.00
C ASN A 39 -0.34 -19.96 7.95
N ALA A 40 0.79 -20.64 8.11
CA ALA A 40 1.85 -20.64 7.12
C ALA A 40 1.32 -21.09 5.75
N GLY A 41 1.60 -20.32 4.70
CA GLY A 41 1.16 -20.61 3.35
C GLY A 41 -0.29 -20.22 3.01
N GLU A 42 -1.05 -19.68 3.99
CA GLU A 42 -2.38 -19.14 3.72
C GLU A 42 -2.27 -17.84 2.93
N SER A 43 -3.16 -17.64 1.96
CA SER A 43 -3.25 -16.38 1.21
C SER A 43 -3.95 -15.32 2.04
N VAL A 44 -3.33 -14.15 2.21
CA VAL A 44 -3.82 -13.08 3.09
C VAL A 44 -4.19 -11.86 2.26
N LEU A 45 -5.39 -11.31 2.47
CA LEU A 45 -5.84 -10.09 1.84
C LEU A 45 -4.94 -8.93 2.27
N THR A 46 -4.26 -8.30 1.32
CA THR A 46 -3.18 -7.34 1.60
C THR A 46 -3.29 -6.11 0.71
N ARG A 47 -3.15 -4.95 1.32
CA ARG A 47 -2.97 -3.68 0.63
C ARG A 47 -1.58 -3.14 0.93
N ILE A 48 -0.83 -2.79 -0.12
CA ILE A 48 0.42 -2.02 0.00
C ILE A 48 0.12 -0.60 -0.44
N ASN A 49 0.22 0.33 0.49
CA ASN A 49 -0.13 1.73 0.29
C ASN A 49 1.09 2.60 0.56
N THR A 50 1.32 3.59 -0.29
CA THR A 50 2.39 4.56 -0.06
C THR A 50 1.82 5.79 0.62
N THR A 51 2.57 6.39 1.52
CA THR A 51 2.12 7.61 2.20
C THR A 51 1.98 8.79 1.25
N GLN A 52 2.69 8.81 0.13
CA GLN A 52 2.52 9.81 -0.92
C GLN A 52 1.12 9.77 -1.52
N VAL A 53 0.51 8.59 -1.66
CA VAL A 53 -0.86 8.46 -2.19
C VAL A 53 -1.86 9.15 -1.27
N ASN A 54 -1.71 9.00 0.05
CA ASN A 54 -2.61 9.60 1.03
C ASN A 54 -2.46 11.12 1.11
N ASN A 55 -1.26 11.65 0.85
CA ASN A 55 -0.96 13.07 0.90
C ASN A 55 -0.88 13.70 -0.49
N ASP A 56 -1.41 13.04 -1.51
CA ASP A 56 -1.36 13.49 -2.89
C ASP A 56 -2.34 14.64 -3.13
N ILE A 57 -1.81 15.85 -3.32
CA ILE A 57 -2.61 17.03 -3.60
C ILE A 57 -3.40 16.88 -4.90
N LEU A 58 -2.79 16.34 -5.94
CA LEU A 58 -3.45 16.14 -7.23
C LEU A 58 -4.61 15.14 -7.12
N GLY A 59 -4.39 14.05 -6.39
CA GLY A 59 -5.44 13.07 -6.11
C GLY A 59 -6.56 13.65 -5.26
N THR A 60 -6.24 14.49 -4.29
CA THR A 60 -7.24 15.19 -3.45
C THR A 60 -8.10 16.15 -4.27
N LEU A 61 -7.52 16.84 -5.26
CA LEU A 61 -8.23 17.80 -6.08
C LEU A 61 -9.09 17.14 -7.17
N THR A 62 -8.73 15.94 -7.62
CA THR A 62 -9.37 15.29 -8.77
C THR A 62 -10.14 14.02 -8.42
N ASP A 63 -9.85 13.42 -7.28
CA ASP A 63 -10.41 12.14 -6.84
C ASP A 63 -10.61 12.15 -5.32
N ASN A 64 -11.35 11.16 -4.79
CA ASN A 64 -11.61 11.07 -3.34
C ASN A 64 -10.70 10.00 -2.70
N ASN A 65 -9.52 10.41 -2.25
CA ASN A 65 -8.56 9.51 -1.60
C ASN A 65 -9.06 8.96 -0.25
N ASP A 66 -9.84 9.74 0.49
CA ASP A 66 -10.42 9.27 1.75
C ASP A 66 -11.39 8.11 1.54
N LYS A 67 -12.20 8.20 0.49
CA LYS A 67 -13.10 7.11 0.11
C LYS A 67 -12.35 5.84 -0.25
N LYS A 68 -11.24 5.95 -0.96
CA LYS A 68 -10.40 4.80 -1.32
C LYS A 68 -9.87 4.10 -0.07
N LEU A 69 -9.39 4.86 0.90
CA LEU A 69 -8.91 4.31 2.16
C LEU A 69 -10.04 3.63 2.94
N ASP A 70 -11.20 4.26 3.03
CA ASP A 70 -12.39 3.68 3.67
C ASP A 70 -12.79 2.36 3.01
N ASP A 71 -12.76 2.28 1.69
CA ASP A 71 -13.09 1.07 0.93
C ASP A 71 -12.08 -0.07 1.21
N ILE A 72 -10.80 0.25 1.32
CA ILE A 72 -9.76 -0.72 1.67
C ILE A 72 -10.01 -1.31 3.06
N PHE A 73 -10.23 -0.48 4.06
CA PHE A 73 -10.52 -0.93 5.42
C PHE A 73 -11.82 -1.73 5.49
N ARG A 74 -12.84 -1.32 4.76
CA ARG A 74 -14.10 -2.05 4.70
C ARG A 74 -13.90 -3.47 4.17
N LYS A 75 -13.12 -3.64 3.10
CA LYS A 75 -12.82 -4.96 2.55
C LYS A 75 -12.12 -5.87 3.56
N ILE A 76 -11.16 -5.34 4.28
CA ILE A 76 -10.45 -6.11 5.31
C ILE A 76 -11.38 -6.46 6.47
N ASN A 77 -12.23 -5.53 6.89
CA ASN A 77 -13.21 -5.78 7.95
C ASN A 77 -14.28 -6.82 7.55
N GLU A 78 -14.70 -6.86 6.30
CA GLU A 78 -15.64 -7.87 5.80
C GLU A 78 -15.07 -9.29 5.94
N VAL A 79 -13.79 -9.45 5.68
CA VAL A 79 -13.09 -10.75 5.79
C VAL A 79 -12.62 -11.01 7.22
N GLU A 80 -12.48 -9.98 8.03
CA GLU A 80 -11.94 -10.02 9.40
C GLU A 80 -10.50 -10.54 9.48
N LYS A 81 -9.79 -10.49 8.36
CA LYS A 81 -8.41 -10.96 8.23
C LYS A 81 -7.72 -10.20 7.11
N GLY A 82 -6.58 -9.62 7.40
CA GLY A 82 -5.81 -8.95 6.37
C GLY A 82 -4.70 -8.07 6.91
N ALA A 83 -3.95 -7.47 5.99
CA ALA A 83 -2.83 -6.60 6.28
C ALA A 83 -2.85 -5.36 5.39
N ILE A 84 -2.51 -4.21 5.95
CA ILE A 84 -2.27 -2.97 5.22
C ILE A 84 -0.86 -2.51 5.56
N ILE A 85 -0.02 -2.38 4.55
CA ILE A 85 1.35 -1.93 4.69
C ILE A 85 1.45 -0.50 4.18
N PHE A 86 1.85 0.42 5.04
CA PHE A 86 2.09 1.82 4.68
C PHE A 86 3.58 2.02 4.50
N ILE A 87 3.99 2.22 3.25
CA ILE A 87 5.38 2.52 2.89
C ILE A 87 5.56 4.03 2.87
N ASN A 88 6.44 4.53 3.71
CA ASN A 88 6.78 5.94 3.76
C ASN A 88 7.89 6.22 2.74
N GLN A 89 7.53 6.90 1.67
CA GLN A 89 8.45 7.22 0.57
C GLN A 89 9.07 8.59 0.77
N GLU A 90 10.31 8.74 0.28
CA GLU A 90 10.91 10.06 0.14
C GLU A 90 10.22 10.84 -0.96
N VAL A 91 9.83 12.08 -0.66
CA VAL A 91 9.20 12.97 -1.65
C VAL A 91 10.28 13.60 -2.52
N LYS A 92 10.20 13.38 -3.83
CA LYS A 92 11.03 14.05 -4.82
C LYS A 92 10.23 15.20 -5.46
N SER A 93 10.67 16.44 -5.23
CA SER A 93 9.96 17.63 -5.68
C SER A 93 9.74 17.68 -7.20
N LEU A 94 10.70 17.19 -7.98
CA LEU A 94 10.62 17.18 -9.45
C LEU A 94 9.56 16.21 -9.97
N GLU A 95 9.28 15.14 -9.26
CA GLU A 95 8.21 14.17 -9.64
C GLU A 95 6.83 14.83 -9.62
N LEU A 96 6.61 15.79 -8.73
CA LEU A 96 5.35 16.53 -8.69
C LEU A 96 5.16 17.36 -9.97
N LEU A 97 6.22 18.01 -10.48
CA LEU A 97 6.15 18.76 -11.74
C LEU A 97 5.84 17.85 -12.92
N ASP A 98 6.44 16.68 -13.00
CA ASP A 98 6.17 15.69 -14.03
C ASP A 98 4.70 15.23 -13.98
N ARG A 99 4.19 14.98 -12.78
CA ARG A 99 2.79 14.59 -12.58
C ARG A 99 1.81 15.72 -12.94
N ILE A 100 2.17 16.97 -12.69
CA ILE A 100 1.36 18.13 -13.11
C ILE A 100 1.30 18.21 -14.64
N ALA A 101 2.41 17.95 -15.33
CA ALA A 101 2.44 17.90 -16.78
C ALA A 101 1.54 16.78 -17.33
N GLU A 102 1.58 15.58 -16.74
CA GLU A 102 0.68 14.48 -17.10
C GLU A 102 -0.79 14.82 -16.83
N LEU A 103 -1.08 15.45 -15.70
CA LEU A 103 -2.44 15.89 -15.35
C LEU A 103 -3.00 16.85 -16.41
N LYS A 104 -2.18 17.76 -16.87
CA LYS A 104 -2.55 18.71 -17.93
C LYS A 104 -2.97 17.98 -19.21
N VAL A 105 -2.23 16.95 -19.60
CA VAL A 105 -2.57 16.11 -20.75
C VAL A 105 -3.86 15.34 -20.53
N LEU A 106 -4.03 14.71 -19.37
CA LEU A 106 -5.24 13.95 -19.03
C LEU A 106 -6.48 14.84 -19.07
N GLN A 107 -6.42 16.04 -18.50
CA GLN A 107 -7.55 16.98 -18.51
C GLN A 107 -7.86 17.49 -19.92
N SER A 108 -6.87 17.66 -20.79
CA SER A 108 -7.10 18.00 -22.19
C SER A 108 -7.84 16.89 -22.95
N GLN A 109 -7.77 15.66 -22.45
CA GLN A 109 -8.49 14.49 -22.98
C GLN A 109 -9.84 14.25 -22.28
N GLY A 110 -10.27 15.16 -21.40
CA GLY A 110 -11.53 15.06 -20.66
C GLY A 110 -11.51 14.13 -19.45
N GLU A 111 -10.34 13.68 -19.01
CA GLU A 111 -10.21 12.79 -17.84
C GLU A 111 -10.04 13.59 -16.54
N MET A 112 -10.80 13.20 -15.52
CA MET A 112 -10.78 13.80 -14.17
C MET A 112 -10.09 12.89 -13.16
N ARG A 113 -8.86 12.48 -13.47
CA ARG A 113 -8.05 11.66 -12.58
C ARG A 113 -6.64 12.19 -12.45
N ALA A 114 -6.00 11.94 -11.33
CA ALA A 114 -4.59 12.23 -11.16
C ALA A 114 -3.73 11.11 -11.77
N PRO A 115 -2.52 11.44 -12.29
CA PRO A 115 -1.55 10.43 -12.66
C PRO A 115 -1.20 9.55 -11.47
N GLN A 116 -1.03 8.26 -11.72
CA GLN A 116 -0.68 7.32 -10.66
C GLN A 116 0.71 7.61 -10.08
N ILE A 117 0.83 7.52 -8.77
CA ILE A 117 2.13 7.50 -8.10
C ILE A 117 2.72 6.11 -8.31
N LYS A 118 3.89 6.07 -8.94
CA LYS A 118 4.60 4.81 -9.18
C LYS A 118 5.38 4.41 -7.94
N MET A 119 5.23 3.15 -7.51
CA MET A 119 6.14 2.55 -6.56
C MET A 119 7.42 2.12 -7.28
N ASP A 120 8.58 2.41 -6.70
CA ASP A 120 9.82 1.88 -7.22
C ASP A 120 10.10 0.45 -6.69
N THR A 121 11.11 -0.19 -7.24
CA THR A 121 11.47 -1.57 -6.85
C THR A 121 11.94 -1.67 -5.40
N LYS A 122 12.49 -0.59 -4.83
CA LYS A 122 12.91 -0.56 -3.42
C LYS A 122 11.71 -0.62 -2.48
N ASP A 123 10.62 0.08 -2.82
CA ASP A 123 9.40 0.07 -2.02
C ASP A 123 8.78 -1.32 -1.99
N PHE A 124 8.79 -2.04 -3.11
CA PHE A 124 8.34 -3.43 -3.15
C PHE A 124 9.22 -4.33 -2.29
N GLY A 125 10.54 -4.11 -2.30
CA GLY A 125 11.46 -4.84 -1.45
C GLY A 125 11.19 -4.63 0.04
N ILE A 126 10.94 -3.40 0.45
CA ILE A 126 10.56 -3.08 1.84
C ILE A 126 9.23 -3.73 2.21
N GLY A 127 8.22 -3.60 1.36
CA GLY A 127 6.92 -4.24 1.57
C GLY A 127 7.04 -5.76 1.73
N ALA A 128 7.85 -6.39 0.90
CA ALA A 128 8.11 -7.83 0.96
C ALA A 128 8.79 -8.24 2.27
N GLN A 129 9.76 -7.48 2.75
CA GLN A 129 10.43 -7.74 4.03
C GLN A 129 9.45 -7.64 5.21
N ILE A 130 8.57 -6.65 5.20
CA ILE A 130 7.54 -6.49 6.23
C ILE A 130 6.57 -7.67 6.20
N LEU A 131 6.08 -8.04 5.02
CA LEU A 131 5.18 -9.18 4.86
C LEU A 131 5.83 -10.48 5.32
N HIS A 132 7.10 -10.66 5.04
CA HIS A 132 7.86 -11.82 5.51
C HIS A 132 7.94 -11.87 7.05
N ASP A 133 8.16 -10.74 7.70
CA ASP A 133 8.14 -10.65 9.17
C ASP A 133 6.76 -10.96 9.76
N LEU A 134 5.69 -10.74 9.00
CA LEU A 134 4.31 -11.07 9.37
C LEU A 134 3.91 -12.52 9.04
N ASP A 135 4.85 -13.34 8.59
CA ASP A 135 4.62 -14.72 8.13
C ASP A 135 3.63 -14.80 6.96
N ILE A 136 3.65 -13.80 6.09
CA ILE A 136 2.84 -13.75 4.88
C ILE A 136 3.72 -14.04 3.67
N THR A 137 3.42 -15.14 2.96
CA THR A 137 4.13 -15.54 1.72
C THR A 137 3.23 -15.51 0.49
N LYS A 138 1.91 -15.55 0.69
CA LYS A 138 0.90 -15.49 -0.37
C LYS A 138 -0.08 -14.38 -0.06
N ILE A 139 -0.38 -13.54 -1.04
CA ILE A 139 -1.29 -12.41 -0.88
C ILE A 139 -2.38 -12.40 -1.94
N GLU A 140 -3.58 -12.03 -1.51
CA GLU A 140 -4.62 -11.49 -2.38
C GLU A 140 -4.45 -9.98 -2.35
N LEU A 141 -4.01 -9.40 -3.46
CA LEU A 141 -3.64 -7.98 -3.50
C LEU A 141 -4.86 -7.09 -3.75
N LEU A 142 -5.16 -6.21 -2.79
CA LEU A 142 -6.16 -5.16 -2.98
C LEU A 142 -5.62 -4.11 -3.95
N SER A 143 -6.24 -4.02 -5.13
CA SER A 143 -5.82 -3.10 -6.18
C SER A 143 -6.99 -2.82 -7.12
N ASN A 144 -7.18 -1.54 -7.46
CA ASN A 144 -8.14 -1.12 -8.49
C ASN A 144 -7.47 -0.89 -9.85
N SER A 145 -6.21 -1.28 -10.00
CA SER A 145 -5.50 -1.22 -11.28
C SER A 145 -6.15 -2.17 -12.29
N THR A 146 -6.45 -1.66 -13.48
CA THR A 146 -7.03 -2.44 -14.58
C THR A 146 -5.99 -3.24 -15.37
N ALA A 147 -4.71 -2.92 -15.21
CA ALA A 147 -3.62 -3.65 -15.82
C ALA A 147 -2.94 -4.54 -14.78
N PRO A 148 -2.83 -5.86 -15.01
CA PRO A 148 -2.01 -6.70 -14.14
C PRO A 148 -0.55 -6.28 -14.34
N THR A 149 -0.11 -5.32 -13.57
CA THR A 149 1.32 -5.00 -13.47
C THR A 149 1.97 -6.19 -12.78
N LYS A 150 2.85 -6.88 -13.51
CA LYS A 150 3.71 -7.88 -12.90
C LYS A 150 4.52 -7.19 -11.80
N ARG A 151 4.18 -7.46 -10.56
CA ARG A 151 4.92 -6.98 -9.39
C ARG A 151 6.19 -7.83 -9.23
N VAL A 152 7.08 -7.76 -10.22
CA VAL A 152 8.28 -8.58 -10.33
C VAL A 152 9.16 -8.50 -9.09
N GLY A 153 9.22 -7.31 -8.47
CA GLY A 153 9.98 -7.12 -7.24
C GLY A 153 9.45 -7.91 -6.06
N MET A 154 8.14 -8.13 -5.97
CA MET A 154 7.53 -8.94 -4.89
C MET A 154 7.77 -10.43 -5.10
N ILE A 155 7.66 -10.91 -6.34
CA ILE A 155 7.91 -12.31 -6.69
C ILE A 155 9.38 -12.69 -6.38
N GLY A 156 10.32 -11.80 -6.64
CA GLY A 156 11.74 -12.00 -6.36
C GLY A 156 12.09 -12.15 -4.87
N TYR A 157 11.18 -11.75 -3.97
CA TYR A 157 11.37 -11.84 -2.51
C TYR A 157 10.60 -13.01 -1.86
N GLY A 158 10.16 -13.99 -2.66
CA GLY A 158 9.45 -15.15 -2.14
C GLY A 158 7.96 -14.91 -1.87
N LEU A 159 7.40 -13.84 -2.39
CA LEU A 159 5.97 -13.54 -2.30
C LEU A 159 5.24 -14.00 -3.55
N GLU A 160 4.08 -14.61 -3.36
CA GLU A 160 3.18 -15.01 -4.43
C GLU A 160 1.89 -14.19 -4.36
N ILE A 161 1.50 -13.56 -5.47
CA ILE A 161 0.20 -12.92 -5.60
C ILE A 161 -0.75 -13.96 -6.16
N THR A 162 -1.69 -14.42 -5.34
CA THR A 162 -2.65 -15.47 -5.73
C THR A 162 -3.87 -14.91 -6.44
N ASP A 163 -4.24 -13.67 -6.14
CA ASP A 163 -5.40 -13.00 -6.75
C ASP A 163 -5.28 -11.49 -6.60
N TYR A 164 -6.05 -10.77 -7.40
CA TYR A 164 -6.23 -9.32 -7.31
C TYR A 164 -7.68 -9.04 -6.92
N VAL A 165 -7.88 -8.27 -5.87
CA VAL A 165 -9.20 -7.94 -5.34
C VAL A 165 -9.45 -6.44 -5.49
N ASN A 166 -10.57 -6.06 -6.10
CA ASN A 166 -10.97 -4.66 -6.21
C ASN A 166 -11.60 -4.16 -4.89
N TYR A 167 -11.48 -2.88 -4.69
CA TYR A 167 -12.10 -2.23 -3.54
C TYR A 167 -12.88 -0.97 -3.91
#